data_459be617b22f797ae15627d19a34c252
#
_entry.id   459be617b22f797ae15627d19a34c252
#
_cell.length_a   1.000
_cell.length_b   1.000
_cell.length_c   1.000
_cell.angle_alpha   90.00
_cell.angle_beta   90.00
_cell.angle_gamma   90.00
#
_symmetry.space_group_name_H-M   'P 1'
#
loop_
_entity.id
_entity.type
_entity.pdbx_description
1 polymer ?
#
loop_
_entity_poly.entity_id
_entity_poly.type
_entity_poly.pdbx_seq_one_letter_code
_entity_poly.pdbx_strand_id
1 'polypeptide(L)'
;MPDFPQPYWSEWADRIIGQFNLTRHGNGAQAEWHGGCPCCGGVDRFWIKERDAEVKAFCRQGCTITDISKALTEAGCWPSNKGDNVLSFQPAITAEDFAGDIMVPYHERKQVDLLGAKLVGDNVVVSIFNAQREKIGSQTISPDGGKKFNSGLAKEGAFAATGKLSGGLAYIAEGWATAASVTMATEQACVVALDAGNLPKVVEVFAKYFPDIELIVAADNDDAGIKAAKKSGCRWAVPNEKDADWNDVWVSQGAKSVQQGLALAKHTAGLFTKASDIEMTPPKWLVEGMLEQEALSMMFGASGSGKTFVALDVALSIAAGKSYHGKAVEQAPTLFVCGEGHAGFARRMAAWAAHNEISLDDVPFYKSNATVIMNDEQDAEHMMAEIDALVESIGKPKLIVLDTMDRTLAGSDSDDKDAAAYLNVCDQVRLKYGCTVLIVHHTGHNHTERARGSTRLKGRLDAEYRVESWGPTRLIVTATKMKDAEEPEPMTFMMVDIPLHTNDGAETNSLALEWCADKKADKKDPEHIKVVILEQILKLDPMGEVQRNDLKEAVGLELECSQRTANRHIKRLVDEGVIKAAGGVIRSC
;
A
#
# COMPACT_ATOMS: atom_id res chain seq x y z
N MET A 1 8.94 -14.61 -70.36
CA MET A 1 9.53 -14.78 -69.02
C MET A 1 10.58 -15.87 -69.10
N PRO A 2 11.84 -15.66 -68.77
CA PRO A 2 12.81 -16.76 -68.76
C PRO A 2 12.48 -17.69 -67.59
N ASP A 3 12.30 -18.97 -67.91
CA ASP A 3 12.20 -20.05 -66.93
C ASP A 3 13.53 -20.17 -66.16
N PHE A 4 13.54 -19.67 -64.94
CA PHE A 4 14.63 -19.95 -64.03
C PHE A 4 14.43 -21.33 -63.38
N PRO A 5 15.46 -22.18 -63.31
CA PRO A 5 15.33 -23.48 -62.69
C PRO A 5 15.05 -23.35 -61.19
N GLN A 6 14.03 -24.05 -60.72
CA GLN A 6 13.56 -24.11 -59.34
C GLN A 6 14.64 -24.20 -58.21
N PRO A 7 15.77 -24.93 -58.42
CA PRO A 7 16.82 -25.04 -57.41
C PRO A 7 17.59 -23.74 -57.13
N TYR A 8 17.53 -22.74 -58.00
CA TYR A 8 18.29 -21.49 -57.88
C TYR A 8 17.70 -20.54 -56.85
N TRP A 9 16.40 -20.56 -56.70
CA TRP A 9 15.66 -19.71 -55.79
C TRP A 9 15.80 -20.13 -54.32
N SER A 10 15.64 -21.40 -54.07
CA SER A 10 15.82 -21.94 -52.71
C SER A 10 17.23 -21.71 -52.18
N GLU A 11 18.26 -21.72 -53.06
CA GLU A 11 19.65 -21.48 -52.65
C GLU A 11 19.89 -20.04 -52.13
N TRP A 12 19.31 -19.03 -52.77
CA TRP A 12 19.41 -17.65 -52.30
C TRP A 12 18.58 -17.39 -51.05
N ALA A 13 17.37 -17.89 -50.97
CA ALA A 13 16.55 -17.83 -49.76
C ALA A 13 17.27 -18.49 -48.57
N ASP A 14 17.83 -19.69 -48.76
CA ASP A 14 18.57 -20.40 -47.74
C ASP A 14 19.84 -19.66 -47.26
N ARG A 15 20.53 -19.00 -48.20
CA ARG A 15 21.70 -18.14 -47.83
C ARG A 15 21.30 -16.93 -47.01
N ILE A 16 20.19 -16.24 -47.34
CA ILE A 16 19.65 -15.09 -46.59
C ILE A 16 19.19 -15.57 -45.19
N ILE A 17 18.44 -16.68 -45.12
CA ILE A 17 17.95 -17.26 -43.89
C ILE A 17 19.12 -17.62 -42.98
N GLY A 18 20.13 -18.29 -43.49
CA GLY A 18 21.32 -18.72 -42.71
C GLY A 18 22.18 -17.55 -42.26
N GLN A 19 22.42 -16.55 -43.13
CA GLN A 19 23.30 -15.41 -42.83
C GLN A 19 22.68 -14.45 -41.79
N PHE A 20 21.35 -14.26 -41.81
CA PHE A 20 20.67 -13.36 -40.93
C PHE A 20 19.86 -14.07 -39.82
N ASN A 21 20.08 -15.37 -39.63
CA ASN A 21 19.42 -16.22 -38.62
C ASN A 21 17.91 -16.05 -38.58
N LEU A 22 17.27 -16.06 -39.76
CA LEU A 22 15.83 -15.85 -39.82
C LEU A 22 15.08 -17.07 -39.29
N THR A 23 14.05 -16.83 -38.51
CA THR A 23 13.19 -17.86 -37.92
C THR A 23 11.95 -18.09 -38.79
N ARG A 24 11.61 -19.34 -39.01
CA ARG A 24 10.46 -19.72 -39.84
C ARG A 24 9.15 -19.53 -39.10
N HIS A 25 8.20 -18.85 -39.73
CA HIS A 25 6.82 -18.68 -39.30
C HIS A 25 5.85 -19.23 -40.35
N GLY A 26 4.80 -19.94 -39.91
CA GLY A 26 3.80 -20.56 -40.80
C GLY A 26 4.19 -21.93 -41.37
N ASN A 27 3.24 -22.58 -42.05
CA ASN A 27 3.38 -23.92 -42.62
C ASN A 27 3.12 -23.94 -44.13
N GLY A 28 3.82 -24.84 -44.84
CA GLY A 28 3.60 -25.05 -46.28
C GLY A 28 4.04 -23.88 -47.17
N ALA A 29 3.32 -23.63 -48.25
CA ALA A 29 3.61 -22.59 -49.24
C ALA A 29 3.43 -21.14 -48.73
N GLN A 30 2.95 -20.96 -47.51
CA GLN A 30 2.80 -19.65 -46.86
C GLN A 30 3.82 -19.40 -45.78
N ALA A 31 4.90 -20.19 -45.72
CA ALA A 31 5.96 -19.96 -44.74
C ALA A 31 6.69 -18.66 -45.02
N GLU A 32 6.98 -17.93 -43.95
CA GLU A 32 7.76 -16.71 -43.93
C GLU A 32 8.94 -16.88 -43.00
N TRP A 33 10.03 -16.14 -43.19
CA TRP A 33 11.18 -16.13 -42.30
C TRP A 33 11.43 -14.72 -41.78
N HIS A 34 11.48 -14.56 -40.47
CA HIS A 34 11.61 -13.30 -39.76
C HIS A 34 12.91 -13.18 -39.00
N GLY A 35 13.48 -11.98 -38.88
CA GLY A 35 14.70 -11.73 -38.13
C GLY A 35 15.24 -10.33 -38.23
N GLY A 36 16.53 -10.18 -37.97
CA GLY A 36 17.23 -8.89 -38.04
C GLY A 36 17.32 -8.36 -39.45
N CYS A 37 17.06 -7.07 -39.64
CA CYS A 37 17.19 -6.44 -40.97
C CYS A 37 18.67 -6.29 -41.37
N PRO A 38 19.04 -6.73 -42.59
CA PRO A 38 20.42 -6.61 -43.08
C PRO A 38 20.88 -5.17 -43.21
N CYS A 39 19.94 -4.22 -43.31
CA CYS A 39 20.22 -2.80 -43.55
C CYS A 39 20.22 -1.97 -42.25
N CYS A 40 19.18 -2.07 -41.41
CA CYS A 40 19.02 -1.25 -40.20
C CYS A 40 19.21 -2.00 -38.88
N GLY A 41 19.46 -3.32 -38.92
CA GLY A 41 19.58 -4.15 -37.73
C GLY A 41 18.24 -4.34 -37.02
N GLY A 42 18.31 -4.73 -35.75
CA GLY A 42 17.13 -4.95 -34.87
C GLY A 42 16.54 -6.34 -35.01
N VAL A 43 15.97 -6.84 -33.92
CA VAL A 43 15.34 -8.15 -33.83
C VAL A 43 13.97 -8.06 -34.49
N ASP A 44 13.62 -9.06 -35.31
CA ASP A 44 12.28 -9.24 -35.91
C ASP A 44 11.75 -8.05 -36.74
N ARG A 45 12.65 -7.35 -37.45
CA ARG A 45 12.29 -6.20 -38.32
C ARG A 45 12.27 -6.53 -39.80
N PHE A 46 12.88 -7.61 -40.18
CA PHE A 46 13.05 -8.05 -41.56
C PHE A 46 12.41 -9.40 -41.75
N TRP A 47 11.69 -9.56 -42.87
CA TRP A 47 11.13 -10.85 -43.24
C TRP A 47 11.22 -11.09 -44.73
N ILE A 48 11.33 -12.34 -45.10
CA ILE A 48 11.32 -12.80 -46.47
C ILE A 48 10.23 -13.86 -46.65
N LYS A 49 9.64 -13.85 -47.84
CA LYS A 49 8.63 -14.83 -48.27
C LYS A 49 8.89 -15.24 -49.71
N GLU A 50 8.80 -16.51 -49.96
CA GLU A 50 8.82 -17.05 -51.33
C GLU A 50 7.39 -17.25 -51.79
N ARG A 51 7.00 -16.58 -52.89
CA ARG A 51 5.69 -16.73 -53.53
C ARG A 51 5.83 -16.63 -55.01
N ASP A 52 5.21 -17.59 -55.76
CA ASP A 52 5.16 -17.60 -57.23
C ASP A 52 6.56 -17.54 -57.89
N ALA A 53 7.54 -18.25 -57.33
CA ALA A 53 8.95 -18.23 -57.72
C ALA A 53 9.65 -16.84 -57.58
N GLU A 54 9.16 -15.98 -56.69
CA GLU A 54 9.80 -14.71 -56.33
C GLU A 54 10.08 -14.70 -54.82
N VAL A 55 11.25 -14.20 -54.41
CA VAL A 55 11.56 -13.89 -53.01
C VAL A 55 11.15 -12.44 -52.75
N LYS A 56 10.20 -12.24 -51.85
CA LYS A 56 9.80 -10.92 -51.37
C LYS A 56 10.46 -10.64 -50.04
N ALA A 57 11.06 -9.46 -49.88
CA ALA A 57 11.74 -9.03 -48.67
C ALA A 57 11.18 -7.69 -48.17
N PHE A 58 11.00 -7.58 -46.85
CA PHE A 58 10.46 -6.38 -46.21
C PHE A 58 11.24 -6.01 -44.93
N CYS A 59 11.26 -4.70 -44.66
CA CYS A 59 11.73 -4.20 -43.37
C CYS A 59 10.67 -3.30 -42.76
N ARG A 60 10.27 -3.57 -41.50
CA ARG A 60 9.27 -2.80 -40.74
C ARG A 60 9.70 -1.35 -40.46
N GLN A 61 10.99 -1.04 -40.54
CA GLN A 61 11.53 0.33 -40.37
C GLN A 61 11.52 1.13 -41.69
N GLY A 62 11.00 0.57 -42.77
CA GLY A 62 10.90 1.28 -44.05
C GLY A 62 12.22 1.41 -44.79
N CYS A 63 13.20 0.52 -44.55
CA CYS A 63 14.40 0.45 -45.39
C CYS A 63 13.99 0.25 -46.86
N THR A 64 14.59 1.04 -47.75
CA THR A 64 14.27 0.95 -49.16
C THR A 64 14.82 -0.35 -49.73
N ILE A 65 14.21 -0.75 -50.84
CA ILE A 65 14.65 -1.90 -51.62
C ILE A 65 16.09 -1.86 -52.02
N THR A 66 16.52 -0.69 -52.47
CA THR A 66 17.89 -0.43 -52.89
C THR A 66 18.85 -0.66 -51.74
N ASP A 67 18.49 -0.21 -50.52
CA ASP A 67 19.32 -0.37 -49.32
C ASP A 67 19.37 -1.85 -48.90
N ILE A 68 18.23 -2.55 -48.93
CA ILE A 68 18.15 -3.99 -48.63
C ILE A 68 18.97 -4.80 -49.62
N SER A 69 18.77 -4.58 -50.94
CA SER A 69 19.53 -5.26 -51.99
C SER A 69 21.04 -5.02 -51.86
N LYS A 70 21.44 -3.78 -51.56
CA LYS A 70 22.84 -3.42 -51.34
C LYS A 70 23.41 -4.17 -50.12
N ALA A 71 22.70 -4.17 -49.00
CA ALA A 71 23.15 -4.87 -47.79
C ALA A 71 23.21 -6.40 -47.98
N LEU A 72 22.27 -6.99 -48.70
CA LEU A 72 22.31 -8.42 -49.03
C LEU A 72 23.45 -8.76 -49.98
N THR A 73 23.77 -7.87 -50.93
CA THR A 73 24.90 -8.04 -51.87
C THR A 73 26.24 -7.93 -51.13
N GLU A 74 26.38 -6.94 -50.23
CA GLU A 74 27.56 -6.78 -49.39
C GLU A 74 27.77 -7.95 -48.43
N ALA A 75 26.70 -8.60 -47.98
CA ALA A 75 26.75 -9.83 -47.18
C ALA A 75 26.99 -11.11 -48.00
N GLY A 76 27.16 -11.00 -49.29
CA GLY A 76 27.38 -12.16 -50.18
C GLY A 76 26.17 -13.06 -50.40
N CYS A 77 24.99 -12.58 -50.04
CA CYS A 77 23.71 -13.31 -50.11
C CYS A 77 22.89 -12.96 -51.33
N TRP A 78 23.36 -12.06 -52.21
CA TRP A 78 22.67 -11.58 -53.40
C TRP A 78 23.63 -11.24 -54.55
N PRO A 79 23.31 -11.54 -55.82
CA PRO A 79 24.22 -11.32 -56.94
C PRO A 79 24.44 -9.82 -57.23
N SER A 80 25.68 -9.47 -57.58
CA SER A 80 26.11 -8.12 -57.87
C SER A 80 25.78 -7.62 -59.27
N ASN A 81 25.24 -8.43 -60.16
CA ASN A 81 24.99 -8.05 -61.59
C ASN A 81 23.64 -7.45 -61.81
N LYS A 82 23.62 -6.27 -62.48
CA LYS A 82 22.45 -5.47 -62.84
C LYS A 82 21.52 -6.05 -63.91
N GLY A 83 21.68 -7.33 -64.28
CA GLY A 83 20.96 -7.91 -65.44
C GLY A 83 19.69 -8.71 -65.10
N ASP A 84 19.59 -9.26 -63.93
CA ASP A 84 18.49 -10.14 -63.55
C ASP A 84 17.69 -9.54 -62.38
N ASN A 85 16.63 -8.83 -62.72
CA ASN A 85 15.64 -8.33 -61.77
C ASN A 85 14.84 -9.51 -61.22
N VAL A 86 15.21 -9.96 -60.07
CA VAL A 86 14.56 -11.09 -59.41
C VAL A 86 13.98 -10.75 -58.07
N LEU A 87 14.21 -9.57 -57.56
CA LEU A 87 13.43 -9.01 -56.46
C LEU A 87 12.36 -8.08 -57.03
N SER A 88 11.12 -8.52 -57.07
CA SER A 88 10.00 -7.61 -57.28
C SER A 88 9.63 -6.99 -55.95
N PHE A 89 9.77 -5.70 -55.89
CA PHE A 89 9.39 -4.94 -54.73
C PHE A 89 8.19 -4.08 -55.07
N GLN A 90 7.15 -4.18 -54.31
CA GLN A 90 6.05 -3.24 -54.40
C GLN A 90 6.27 -2.11 -53.38
N PRO A 91 6.06 -0.85 -53.78
CA PRO A 91 6.03 0.25 -52.85
C PRO A 91 4.92 0.01 -51.82
N ALA A 92 5.09 0.50 -50.62
CA ALA A 92 4.24 0.37 -49.46
C ALA A 92 2.84 -0.19 -49.77
N ILE A 93 2.62 -1.46 -49.40
CA ILE A 93 1.41 -2.22 -49.66
C ILE A 93 0.18 -1.39 -49.31
N THR A 94 -0.71 -1.22 -50.29
CA THR A 94 -2.04 -0.65 -50.06
C THR A 94 -2.98 -1.74 -49.55
N ALA A 95 -4.08 -1.36 -48.88
CA ALA A 95 -5.07 -2.31 -48.37
C ALA A 95 -5.67 -3.26 -49.43
N GLU A 96 -5.50 -2.97 -50.74
CA GLU A 96 -5.98 -3.77 -51.85
C GLU A 96 -5.08 -4.97 -52.21
N ASP A 97 -3.81 -4.95 -51.80
CA ASP A 97 -2.85 -6.03 -52.08
C ASP A 97 -3.02 -7.28 -51.19
N PHE A 98 -3.90 -7.22 -50.20
CA PHE A 98 -4.20 -8.31 -49.25
C PHE A 98 -5.52 -9.06 -49.50
N ALA A 99 -6.09 -8.97 -50.70
CA ALA A 99 -7.31 -9.70 -51.02
C ALA A 99 -7.11 -11.23 -51.07
N GLY A 100 -6.68 -11.83 -50.00
CA GLY A 100 -6.47 -13.26 -49.85
C GLY A 100 -5.85 -13.74 -48.53
N ASP A 101 -5.16 -12.89 -47.80
CA ASP A 101 -4.63 -13.27 -46.50
C ASP A 101 -5.59 -12.78 -45.39
N ILE A 102 -6.15 -13.71 -44.61
CA ILE A 102 -6.91 -13.37 -43.40
C ILE A 102 -5.89 -12.80 -42.40
N MET A 103 -5.77 -11.45 -42.37
CA MET A 103 -4.98 -10.79 -41.32
C MET A 103 -5.75 -10.90 -40.01
N VAL A 104 -5.15 -11.62 -39.05
CA VAL A 104 -5.70 -11.73 -37.71
C VAL A 104 -5.79 -10.33 -37.11
N PRO A 105 -6.94 -9.90 -36.58
CA PRO A 105 -7.11 -8.60 -35.97
C PRO A 105 -6.06 -8.34 -34.88
N TYR A 106 -5.65 -7.08 -34.73
CA TYR A 106 -4.55 -6.69 -33.80
C TYR A 106 -4.72 -7.26 -32.38
N HIS A 107 -5.94 -7.23 -31.83
CA HIS A 107 -6.23 -7.72 -30.49
C HIS A 107 -6.05 -9.25 -30.36
N GLU A 108 -6.41 -10.03 -31.37
CA GLU A 108 -6.19 -11.47 -31.38
C GLU A 108 -4.70 -11.81 -31.43
N ARG A 109 -3.94 -11.07 -32.26
CA ARG A 109 -2.48 -11.21 -32.33
C ARG A 109 -1.79 -10.86 -31.02
N LYS A 110 -2.30 -9.87 -30.29
CA LYS A 110 -1.84 -9.44 -28.97
C LYS A 110 -2.45 -10.26 -27.82
N GLN A 111 -3.33 -11.22 -28.13
CA GLN A 111 -4.01 -12.11 -27.19
C GLN A 111 -4.76 -11.34 -26.09
N VAL A 112 -5.45 -10.26 -26.47
CA VAL A 112 -6.21 -9.42 -25.54
C VAL A 112 -7.64 -9.22 -25.99
N ASP A 113 -8.55 -9.05 -25.04
CA ASP A 113 -9.93 -8.68 -25.28
C ASP A 113 -10.06 -7.20 -25.67
N LEU A 114 -11.18 -6.84 -26.31
CA LEU A 114 -11.41 -5.46 -26.78
C LEU A 114 -11.56 -4.43 -25.65
N LEU A 115 -12.05 -4.82 -24.47
CA LEU A 115 -12.13 -4.03 -23.24
C LEU A 115 -12.58 -2.57 -23.44
N GLY A 116 -13.69 -2.38 -24.17
CA GLY A 116 -14.25 -1.06 -24.48
C GLY A 116 -13.82 -0.49 -25.84
N ALA A 117 -12.82 -1.05 -26.51
CA ALA A 117 -12.55 -0.78 -27.91
C ALA A 117 -13.60 -1.45 -28.81
N LYS A 118 -13.64 -1.07 -30.09
CA LYS A 118 -14.52 -1.67 -31.07
C LYS A 118 -13.73 -2.24 -32.24
N LEU A 119 -14.18 -3.37 -32.77
CA LEU A 119 -13.67 -3.88 -34.04
C LEU A 119 -14.48 -3.26 -35.19
N VAL A 120 -13.78 -2.64 -36.13
CA VAL A 120 -14.39 -2.06 -37.35
C VAL A 120 -13.60 -2.58 -38.57
N GLY A 121 -14.20 -3.53 -39.29
CA GLY A 121 -13.42 -4.41 -40.16
C GLY A 121 -12.39 -5.15 -39.29
N ASP A 122 -11.13 -5.18 -39.72
CA ASP A 122 -10.04 -5.80 -38.97
C ASP A 122 -9.27 -4.83 -38.04
N ASN A 123 -9.74 -3.57 -37.98
CA ASN A 123 -9.09 -2.54 -37.18
C ASN A 123 -9.69 -2.44 -35.77
N VAL A 124 -8.84 -2.29 -34.78
CA VAL A 124 -9.25 -1.95 -33.39
C VAL A 124 -9.41 -0.44 -33.28
N VAL A 125 -10.60 0.02 -32.91
CA VAL A 125 -10.92 1.45 -32.74
C VAL A 125 -11.11 1.75 -31.25
N VAL A 126 -10.20 2.54 -30.70
CA VAL A 126 -10.15 2.94 -29.29
C VAL A 126 -10.69 4.36 -29.15
N SER A 127 -11.73 4.56 -28.33
CA SER A 127 -12.30 5.89 -28.07
C SER A 127 -11.39 6.70 -27.16
N ILE A 128 -11.20 8.00 -27.47
CA ILE A 128 -10.35 8.92 -26.74
C ILE A 128 -11.22 9.98 -26.06
N PHE A 129 -10.90 10.31 -24.81
CA PHE A 129 -11.65 11.20 -23.93
C PHE A 129 -10.80 12.35 -23.43
N ASN A 130 -11.43 13.46 -23.10
CA ASN A 130 -10.83 14.58 -22.38
C ASN A 130 -11.03 14.44 -20.85
N ALA A 131 -10.53 15.43 -20.09
CA ALA A 131 -10.67 15.50 -18.62
C ALA A 131 -12.14 15.53 -18.13
N GLN A 132 -13.08 15.98 -18.97
CA GLN A 132 -14.52 16.01 -18.67
C GLN A 132 -15.24 14.70 -19.04
N ARG A 133 -14.49 13.67 -19.43
CA ARG A 133 -14.99 12.37 -19.93
C ARG A 133 -15.80 12.48 -21.23
N GLU A 134 -15.64 13.55 -21.99
CA GLU A 134 -16.24 13.69 -23.29
C GLU A 134 -15.39 12.99 -24.34
N LYS A 135 -16.04 12.25 -25.23
CA LYS A 135 -15.35 11.62 -26.35
C LYS A 135 -14.92 12.69 -27.36
N ILE A 136 -13.63 12.87 -27.55
CA ILE A 136 -13.03 13.86 -28.45
C ILE A 136 -12.48 13.26 -29.75
N GLY A 137 -12.38 11.94 -29.83
CA GLY A 137 -11.88 11.26 -31.01
C GLY A 137 -11.69 9.77 -30.82
N SER A 138 -10.87 9.20 -31.68
CA SER A 138 -10.47 7.79 -31.61
C SER A 138 -9.06 7.56 -32.17
N GLN A 139 -8.44 6.47 -31.70
CA GLN A 139 -7.27 5.87 -32.30
C GLN A 139 -7.70 4.62 -33.05
N THR A 140 -7.31 4.51 -34.32
CA THR A 140 -7.49 3.30 -35.11
C THR A 140 -6.17 2.56 -35.16
N ILE A 141 -6.18 1.28 -34.80
CA ILE A 141 -5.02 0.38 -34.81
C ILE A 141 -5.29 -0.69 -35.89
N SER A 142 -4.47 -0.67 -36.92
CA SER A 142 -4.56 -1.66 -37.97
C SER A 142 -4.00 -3.02 -37.56
N PRO A 143 -4.33 -4.12 -38.25
CA PRO A 143 -3.84 -5.45 -37.88
C PRO A 143 -2.32 -5.56 -37.80
N ASP A 144 -1.56 -4.80 -38.60
CA ASP A 144 -0.10 -4.72 -38.55
C ASP A 144 0.43 -3.92 -37.34
N GLY A 145 -0.46 -3.26 -36.55
CA GLY A 145 -0.10 -2.43 -35.38
C GLY A 145 0.10 -0.95 -35.70
N GLY A 146 -0.15 -0.53 -36.96
CA GLY A 146 -0.14 0.89 -37.36
C GLY A 146 -1.20 1.67 -36.60
N LYS A 147 -0.81 2.80 -35.99
CA LYS A 147 -1.69 3.64 -35.15
C LYS A 147 -2.03 4.95 -35.91
N LYS A 148 -3.32 5.26 -36.06
CA LYS A 148 -3.80 6.51 -36.70
C LYS A 148 -4.79 7.19 -35.75
N PHE A 149 -4.70 8.52 -35.64
CA PHE A 149 -5.64 9.37 -34.88
C PHE A 149 -6.53 10.17 -35.81
N ASN A 150 -7.70 10.60 -35.32
CA ASN A 150 -8.51 11.56 -36.06
C ASN A 150 -7.72 12.86 -36.33
N SER A 151 -7.89 13.44 -37.53
CA SER A 151 -7.28 14.73 -37.85
C SER A 151 -7.74 15.81 -36.89
N GLY A 152 -6.80 16.62 -36.40
CA GLY A 152 -7.08 17.72 -35.44
C GLY A 152 -7.32 17.30 -33.99
N LEU A 153 -7.07 16.04 -33.62
CA LEU A 153 -7.21 15.60 -32.23
C LEU A 153 -6.23 16.35 -31.32
N ALA A 154 -6.76 17.03 -30.31
CA ALA A 154 -5.97 17.59 -29.21
C ALA A 154 -5.55 16.44 -28.28
N LYS A 155 -4.31 15.97 -28.41
CA LYS A 155 -3.82 14.76 -27.74
C LYS A 155 -3.32 15.02 -26.33
N GLU A 156 -2.86 16.25 -26.03
CA GLU A 156 -2.29 16.58 -24.73
C GLU A 156 -3.30 16.39 -23.59
N GLY A 157 -2.98 15.51 -22.65
CA GLY A 157 -3.86 15.15 -21.52
C GLY A 157 -5.09 14.30 -21.91
N ALA A 158 -5.28 14.00 -23.20
CA ALA A 158 -6.33 13.10 -23.65
C ALA A 158 -5.94 11.64 -23.38
N PHE A 159 -6.92 10.80 -23.09
CA PHE A 159 -6.71 9.41 -22.69
C PHE A 159 -7.79 8.48 -23.22
N ALA A 160 -7.47 7.19 -23.24
CA ALA A 160 -8.45 6.13 -23.34
C ALA A 160 -8.37 5.26 -22.08
N ALA A 161 -9.23 4.26 -21.95
CA ALA A 161 -9.18 3.33 -20.83
C ALA A 161 -9.64 1.93 -21.24
N THR A 162 -9.09 0.93 -20.59
CA THR A 162 -9.53 -0.46 -20.61
C THR A 162 -10.13 -0.77 -19.23
N GLY A 163 -11.31 -1.41 -19.21
CA GLY A 163 -12.06 -1.62 -17.97
C GLY A 163 -12.83 -0.38 -17.49
N LYS A 164 -13.40 -0.48 -16.27
CA LYS A 164 -14.25 0.56 -15.69
C LYS A 164 -13.46 1.35 -14.64
N LEU A 165 -13.26 2.63 -14.86
CA LEU A 165 -12.68 3.55 -13.89
C LEU A 165 -13.72 3.88 -12.80
N SER A 166 -13.59 3.29 -11.61
CA SER A 166 -14.57 3.39 -10.52
C SER A 166 -14.01 3.95 -9.21
N GLY A 167 -12.84 4.62 -9.23
CA GLY A 167 -12.13 5.03 -8.02
C GLY A 167 -11.17 3.94 -7.50
N GLY A 168 -10.35 4.28 -6.52
CA GLY A 168 -9.33 3.37 -5.99
C GLY A 168 -8.11 3.23 -6.90
N LEU A 169 -7.56 2.02 -7.01
CA LEU A 169 -6.36 1.76 -7.81
C LEU A 169 -6.70 1.60 -9.30
N ALA A 170 -5.93 2.27 -10.15
CA ALA A 170 -5.91 2.00 -11.59
C ALA A 170 -4.46 2.03 -12.10
N TYR A 171 -4.24 1.41 -13.26
CA TYR A 171 -2.95 1.48 -13.94
C TYR A 171 -2.98 2.52 -15.06
N ILE A 172 -1.81 2.94 -15.53
CA ILE A 172 -1.66 3.73 -16.75
C ILE A 172 -0.51 3.17 -17.59
N ALA A 173 -0.77 2.95 -18.87
CA ALA A 173 0.19 2.44 -19.84
C ALA A 173 0.26 3.35 -21.06
N GLU A 174 1.34 3.23 -21.83
CA GLU A 174 1.52 3.99 -23.07
C GLU A 174 0.51 3.57 -24.13
N GLY A 175 0.42 2.26 -24.41
CA GLY A 175 -0.33 1.68 -25.52
C GLY A 175 -1.56 0.92 -25.08
N TRP A 176 -2.54 0.80 -26.01
CA TRP A 176 -3.79 0.10 -25.75
C TRP A 176 -3.60 -1.41 -25.48
N ALA A 177 -2.72 -2.10 -26.21
CA ALA A 177 -2.51 -3.54 -26.01
C ALA A 177 -1.87 -3.83 -24.63
N THR A 178 -0.86 -3.02 -24.23
CA THR A 178 -0.26 -3.06 -22.92
C THR A 178 -1.32 -2.84 -21.84
N ALA A 179 -2.17 -1.81 -21.98
CA ALA A 179 -3.24 -1.53 -21.04
C ALA A 179 -4.28 -2.67 -20.95
N ALA A 180 -4.63 -3.27 -22.08
CA ALA A 180 -5.55 -4.40 -22.12
C ALA A 180 -4.98 -5.62 -21.37
N SER A 181 -3.70 -5.94 -21.57
CA SER A 181 -3.01 -7.02 -20.86
C SER A 181 -2.97 -6.79 -19.35
N VAL A 182 -2.69 -5.55 -18.93
CA VAL A 182 -2.70 -5.16 -17.52
C VAL A 182 -4.09 -5.32 -16.92
N THR A 183 -5.15 -4.86 -17.62
CA THR A 183 -6.53 -5.01 -17.15
C THR A 183 -6.94 -6.47 -17.05
N MET A 184 -6.63 -7.30 -18.05
CA MET A 184 -6.95 -8.73 -18.03
C MET A 184 -6.19 -9.49 -16.92
N ALA A 185 -4.96 -9.09 -16.66
CA ALA A 185 -4.16 -9.71 -15.61
C ALA A 185 -4.61 -9.32 -14.20
N THR A 186 -4.94 -8.04 -13.97
CA THR A 186 -5.15 -7.48 -12.62
C THR A 186 -6.62 -7.28 -12.26
N GLU A 187 -7.51 -7.37 -13.23
CA GLU A 187 -8.93 -7.00 -13.13
C GLU A 187 -9.16 -5.52 -12.79
N GLN A 188 -8.08 -4.73 -12.71
CA GLN A 188 -8.13 -3.29 -12.49
C GLN A 188 -8.17 -2.52 -13.82
N ALA A 189 -8.83 -1.38 -13.83
CA ALA A 189 -8.83 -0.50 -14.99
C ALA A 189 -7.42 -0.02 -15.33
N CYS A 190 -7.13 0.12 -16.64
CA CYS A 190 -5.88 0.72 -17.08
C CYS A 190 -6.15 1.88 -18.05
N VAL A 191 -5.58 3.03 -17.73
CA VAL A 191 -5.62 4.24 -18.57
C VAL A 191 -4.61 4.11 -19.70
N VAL A 192 -4.99 4.52 -20.91
CA VAL A 192 -4.11 4.54 -22.07
C VAL A 192 -3.66 5.96 -22.33
N ALA A 193 -2.38 6.22 -22.19
CA ALA A 193 -1.79 7.54 -22.37
C ALA A 193 -1.59 7.92 -23.85
N LEU A 194 -1.76 6.97 -24.78
CA LEU A 194 -1.62 7.09 -26.23
C LEU A 194 -0.16 7.14 -26.72
N ASP A 195 0.77 7.70 -25.94
CA ASP A 195 2.23 7.61 -26.09
C ASP A 195 2.96 8.04 -24.80
N ALA A 196 4.28 7.76 -24.76
CA ALA A 196 5.14 8.08 -23.62
C ALA A 196 5.19 9.58 -23.30
N GLY A 197 5.17 10.45 -24.30
CA GLY A 197 5.23 11.91 -24.11
C GLY A 197 3.98 12.47 -23.44
N ASN A 198 2.83 11.88 -23.69
CA ASN A 198 1.54 12.28 -23.15
C ASN A 198 1.28 11.68 -21.74
N LEU A 199 1.96 10.59 -21.37
CA LEU A 199 1.72 9.89 -20.10
C LEU A 199 1.79 10.82 -18.87
N PRO A 200 2.81 11.67 -18.66
CA PRO A 200 2.84 12.60 -17.53
C PRO A 200 1.69 13.61 -17.54
N LYS A 201 1.24 14.03 -18.73
CA LYS A 201 0.12 14.97 -18.88
C LYS A 201 -1.23 14.33 -18.51
N VAL A 202 -1.41 13.07 -18.85
CA VAL A 202 -2.59 12.31 -18.41
C VAL A 202 -2.59 12.13 -16.90
N VAL A 203 -1.44 11.86 -16.29
CA VAL A 203 -1.31 11.80 -14.81
C VAL A 203 -1.69 13.14 -14.17
N GLU A 204 -1.23 14.29 -14.69
CA GLU A 204 -1.64 15.62 -14.22
C GLU A 204 -3.17 15.82 -14.31
N VAL A 205 -3.79 15.34 -15.40
CA VAL A 205 -5.25 15.37 -15.55
C VAL A 205 -5.94 14.51 -14.49
N PHE A 206 -5.44 13.30 -14.24
CA PHE A 206 -6.04 12.41 -13.23
C PHE A 206 -5.89 12.97 -11.83
N ALA A 207 -4.73 13.48 -11.45
CA ALA A 207 -4.51 14.12 -10.16
C ALA A 207 -5.47 15.30 -9.90
N LYS A 208 -5.82 16.05 -10.95
CA LYS A 208 -6.70 17.22 -10.85
C LYS A 208 -8.18 16.90 -10.88
N TYR A 209 -8.60 15.98 -11.74
CA TYR A 209 -10.03 15.74 -12.04
C TYR A 209 -10.56 14.42 -11.50
N PHE A 210 -9.66 13.50 -11.08
CA PHE A 210 -10.00 12.18 -10.56
C PHE A 210 -9.15 11.85 -9.32
N PRO A 211 -9.18 12.69 -8.26
CA PRO A 211 -8.28 12.56 -7.10
C PRO A 211 -8.48 11.25 -6.32
N ASP A 212 -9.64 10.61 -6.47
CA ASP A 212 -9.94 9.32 -5.83
C ASP A 212 -9.31 8.11 -6.56
N ILE A 213 -8.59 8.35 -7.67
CA ILE A 213 -7.91 7.30 -8.44
C ILE A 213 -6.41 7.40 -8.23
N GLU A 214 -5.82 6.41 -7.56
CA GLU A 214 -4.38 6.22 -7.50
C GLU A 214 -3.88 5.55 -8.79
N LEU A 215 -2.92 6.18 -9.50
CA LEU A 215 -2.34 5.62 -10.70
C LEU A 215 -0.99 4.95 -10.43
N ILE A 216 -0.82 3.73 -10.97
CA ILE A 216 0.47 3.05 -11.09
C ILE A 216 0.84 2.97 -12.58
N VAL A 217 2.05 3.41 -12.93
CA VAL A 217 2.52 3.36 -14.32
C VAL A 217 3.03 1.96 -14.65
N ALA A 218 2.37 1.31 -15.58
CA ALA A 218 2.82 0.09 -16.24
C ALA A 218 3.65 0.51 -17.47
N ALA A 219 4.90 0.88 -17.23
CA ALA A 219 5.79 1.42 -18.26
C ALA A 219 6.40 0.32 -19.13
N ASP A 220 6.72 0.67 -20.38
CA ASP A 220 7.53 -0.16 -21.26
C ASP A 220 9.00 -0.08 -20.79
N ASN A 221 9.75 -1.18 -20.88
CA ASN A 221 11.15 -1.23 -20.43
C ASN A 221 12.11 -0.68 -21.48
N ASP A 222 11.84 0.53 -21.96
CA ASP A 222 12.71 1.29 -22.85
C ASP A 222 13.03 2.68 -22.24
N ASP A 223 13.95 3.42 -22.85
CA ASP A 223 14.38 4.72 -22.34
C ASP A 223 13.24 5.76 -22.31
N ALA A 224 12.31 5.70 -23.26
CA ALA A 224 11.18 6.63 -23.36
C ALA A 224 10.13 6.33 -22.28
N GLY A 225 9.75 5.06 -22.11
CA GLY A 225 8.79 4.59 -21.11
C GLY A 225 9.30 4.86 -19.68
N ILE A 226 10.56 4.50 -19.39
CA ILE A 226 11.19 4.76 -18.08
C ILE A 226 11.26 6.26 -17.78
N LYS A 227 11.63 7.09 -18.77
CA LYS A 227 11.67 8.54 -18.61
C LYS A 227 10.29 9.14 -18.34
N ALA A 228 9.27 8.68 -19.08
CA ALA A 228 7.89 9.12 -18.87
C ALA A 228 7.36 8.67 -17.49
N ALA A 229 7.62 7.43 -17.08
CA ALA A 229 7.27 6.92 -15.77
C ALA A 229 7.90 7.75 -14.64
N LYS A 230 9.19 8.01 -14.70
CA LYS A 230 9.89 8.88 -13.73
C LYS A 230 9.29 10.29 -13.68
N LYS A 231 8.97 10.87 -14.83
CA LYS A 231 8.41 12.23 -14.92
C LYS A 231 6.97 12.30 -14.38
N SER A 232 6.24 11.20 -14.34
CA SER A 232 4.84 11.17 -13.90
C SER A 232 4.67 11.41 -12.40
N GLY A 233 5.68 11.12 -11.58
CA GLY A 233 5.58 11.16 -10.12
C GLY A 233 4.87 9.96 -9.48
N CYS A 234 4.26 9.07 -10.26
CA CYS A 234 3.56 7.89 -9.77
C CYS A 234 4.51 6.75 -9.41
N ARG A 235 4.00 5.75 -8.69
CA ARG A 235 4.65 4.43 -8.64
C ARG A 235 4.67 3.83 -10.05
N TRP A 236 5.72 3.11 -10.38
CA TRP A 236 5.86 2.51 -11.70
C TRP A 236 6.58 1.16 -11.66
N ALA A 237 6.26 0.33 -12.63
CA ALA A 237 6.94 -0.93 -12.87
C ALA A 237 7.24 -1.09 -14.35
N VAL A 238 8.29 -1.86 -14.67
CA VAL A 238 8.66 -2.26 -16.04
C VAL A 238 8.83 -3.78 -16.08
N PRO A 239 8.63 -4.41 -17.24
CA PRO A 239 9.05 -5.78 -17.46
C PRO A 239 10.53 -6.01 -17.13
N ASN A 240 10.92 -7.25 -16.80
CA ASN A 240 12.32 -7.56 -16.51
C ASN A 240 13.19 -7.52 -17.78
N GLU A 241 12.63 -7.89 -18.93
CA GLU A 241 13.35 -7.92 -20.19
C GLU A 241 13.44 -6.51 -20.78
N LYS A 242 14.63 -6.15 -21.27
CA LYS A 242 14.86 -4.86 -21.92
C LYS A 242 14.06 -4.77 -23.22
N ASP A 243 13.55 -3.57 -23.49
CA ASP A 243 12.72 -3.25 -24.66
C ASP A 243 11.38 -4.04 -24.75
N ALA A 244 10.98 -4.74 -23.67
CA ALA A 244 9.69 -5.43 -23.57
C ALA A 244 8.59 -4.51 -23.01
N ASP A 245 7.35 -4.80 -23.41
CA ASP A 245 6.14 -4.22 -22.80
C ASP A 245 5.36 -5.26 -21.98
N TRP A 246 4.34 -4.85 -21.22
CA TRP A 246 3.54 -5.77 -20.40
C TRP A 246 2.65 -6.71 -21.23
N ASN A 247 2.40 -6.42 -22.50
CA ASN A 247 1.76 -7.37 -23.40
C ASN A 247 2.72 -8.51 -23.77
N ASP A 248 4.01 -8.22 -23.92
CA ASP A 248 5.01 -9.27 -24.18
C ASP A 248 5.10 -10.24 -22.99
N VAL A 249 5.05 -9.72 -21.75
CA VAL A 249 4.97 -10.55 -20.53
C VAL A 249 3.66 -11.34 -20.48
N TRP A 250 2.53 -10.71 -20.80
CA TRP A 250 1.24 -11.38 -20.85
C TRP A 250 1.23 -12.55 -21.82
N VAL A 251 1.71 -12.35 -23.04
CA VAL A 251 1.72 -13.38 -24.08
C VAL A 251 2.70 -14.51 -23.77
N SER A 252 3.87 -14.18 -23.22
CA SER A 252 4.94 -15.18 -22.98
C SER A 252 4.84 -15.89 -21.64
N GLN A 253 4.33 -15.23 -20.58
CA GLN A 253 4.39 -15.71 -19.21
C GLN A 253 3.03 -15.73 -18.48
N GLY A 254 1.99 -15.11 -19.07
CA GLY A 254 0.62 -15.12 -18.56
C GLY A 254 0.33 -14.12 -17.42
N ALA A 255 -0.92 -14.13 -16.95
CA ALA A 255 -1.46 -13.17 -15.99
C ALA A 255 -0.66 -13.05 -14.69
N LYS A 256 -0.25 -14.18 -14.11
CA LYS A 256 0.46 -14.20 -12.83
C LYS A 256 1.77 -13.42 -12.87
N SER A 257 2.52 -13.51 -13.95
CA SER A 257 3.79 -12.79 -14.12
C SER A 257 3.58 -11.29 -14.26
N VAL A 258 2.52 -10.86 -14.96
CA VAL A 258 2.11 -9.44 -15.04
C VAL A 258 1.74 -8.92 -13.65
N GLN A 259 0.89 -9.64 -12.91
CA GLN A 259 0.50 -9.27 -11.53
C GLN A 259 1.71 -9.11 -10.61
N GLN A 260 2.59 -10.12 -10.59
CA GLN A 260 3.79 -10.10 -9.74
C GLN A 260 4.74 -8.95 -10.10
N GLY A 261 4.96 -8.71 -11.39
CA GLY A 261 5.82 -7.61 -11.83
C GLY A 261 5.25 -6.24 -11.49
N LEU A 262 3.93 -6.04 -11.65
CA LEU A 262 3.26 -4.79 -11.30
C LEU A 262 3.18 -4.56 -9.77
N ALA A 263 3.09 -5.63 -8.98
CA ALA A 263 3.14 -5.54 -7.51
C ALA A 263 4.50 -5.01 -7.00
N LEU A 264 5.56 -5.14 -7.79
CA LEU A 264 6.88 -4.57 -7.49
C LEU A 264 7.03 -3.10 -7.88
N ALA A 265 5.93 -2.41 -8.22
CA ALA A 265 5.95 -1.00 -8.62
C ALA A 265 6.66 -0.12 -7.57
N LYS A 266 7.69 0.57 -8.02
CA LYS A 266 8.54 1.43 -7.20
C LYS A 266 8.03 2.87 -7.29
N HIS A 267 8.17 3.63 -6.19
CA HIS A 267 7.98 5.07 -6.26
C HIS A 267 8.98 5.71 -7.23
N THR A 268 8.57 6.82 -7.84
CA THR A 268 9.40 7.62 -8.77
C THR A 268 10.67 8.17 -8.09
N ALA A 269 10.60 8.42 -6.78
CA ALA A 269 11.78 8.62 -5.97
C ALA A 269 12.57 7.31 -6.00
N GLY A 270 13.70 7.29 -6.69
CA GLY A 270 14.68 6.21 -6.55
C GLY A 270 15.03 6.04 -5.06
N LEU A 271 15.82 5.04 -4.73
CA LEU A 271 16.29 4.79 -3.36
C LEU A 271 16.89 6.07 -2.70
N PHE A 272 17.28 7.05 -3.51
CA PHE A 272 17.87 8.31 -3.07
C PHE A 272 17.17 9.50 -3.75
N THR A 273 16.77 10.48 -2.93
CA THR A 273 16.28 11.79 -3.39
C THR A 273 17.38 12.83 -3.16
N LYS A 274 17.62 13.70 -4.15
CA LYS A 274 18.57 14.80 -3.99
C LYS A 274 18.09 15.73 -2.90
N ALA A 275 18.99 16.18 -2.02
CA ALA A 275 18.63 17.01 -0.86
C ALA A 275 17.88 18.31 -1.23
N SER A 276 18.19 18.89 -2.41
CA SER A 276 17.47 20.08 -2.92
C SER A 276 16.02 19.82 -3.34
N ASP A 277 15.65 18.56 -3.54
CA ASP A 277 14.34 18.14 -4.04
C ASP A 277 13.46 17.58 -2.91
N ILE A 278 13.99 17.59 -1.66
CA ILE A 278 13.24 17.21 -0.46
C ILE A 278 12.44 18.44 0.00
N GLU A 279 11.12 18.32 -0.09
CA GLU A 279 10.22 19.35 0.45
C GLU A 279 10.15 19.27 1.97
N MET A 280 10.36 20.41 2.64
CA MET A 280 10.16 20.53 4.08
C MET A 280 8.68 20.72 4.36
N THR A 281 8.00 19.67 4.84
CA THR A 281 6.61 19.72 5.26
C THR A 281 6.51 19.66 6.78
N PRO A 282 5.56 20.39 7.42
CA PRO A 282 5.31 20.23 8.85
C PRO A 282 4.81 18.82 9.15
N PRO A 283 4.98 18.33 10.40
CA PRO A 283 4.42 17.06 10.84
C PRO A 283 2.90 17.00 10.59
N LYS A 284 2.43 15.88 10.05
CA LYS A 284 1.00 15.63 9.87
C LYS A 284 0.51 14.77 11.03
N TRP A 285 -0.54 15.20 11.70
CA TRP A 285 -1.04 14.57 12.90
C TRP A 285 -2.37 13.84 12.66
N LEU A 286 -2.54 12.66 13.23
CA LEU A 286 -3.86 12.07 13.48
C LEU A 286 -4.46 12.64 14.76
N VAL A 287 -3.64 12.80 15.80
CA VAL A 287 -3.96 13.53 17.03
C VAL A 287 -2.87 14.54 17.26
N GLU A 288 -3.19 15.83 17.24
CA GLU A 288 -2.23 16.94 17.27
C GLU A 288 -1.25 16.83 18.45
N GLY A 289 0.06 16.87 18.14
CA GLY A 289 1.13 16.77 19.11
C GLY A 289 1.17 15.45 19.90
N MET A 290 0.46 14.40 19.43
CA MET A 290 0.45 13.10 20.07
C MET A 290 0.67 11.97 19.07
N LEU A 291 -0.15 11.82 18.05
CA LEU A 291 -0.06 10.69 17.13
C LEU A 291 0.13 11.19 15.70
N GLU A 292 1.32 10.99 15.17
CA GLU A 292 1.69 11.38 13.82
C GLU A 292 1.12 10.42 12.78
N GLN A 293 0.85 10.92 11.58
CA GLN A 293 0.45 10.09 10.43
C GLN A 293 1.62 9.25 9.94
N GLU A 294 1.32 8.09 9.38
CA GLU A 294 2.29 7.17 8.79
C GLU A 294 3.41 6.77 9.76
N ALA A 295 3.14 6.75 11.05
CA ALA A 295 4.08 6.44 12.11
C ALA A 295 3.92 5.02 12.65
N LEU A 296 4.98 4.47 13.21
CA LEU A 296 4.95 3.26 14.02
C LEU A 296 5.03 3.64 15.49
N SER A 297 3.93 3.50 16.20
CA SER A 297 3.81 3.94 17.60
C SER A 297 3.50 2.79 18.55
N MET A 298 3.87 2.92 19.80
CA MET A 298 3.60 1.92 20.83
C MET A 298 3.00 2.55 22.09
N MET A 299 2.04 1.86 22.68
CA MET A 299 1.49 2.18 23.98
C MET A 299 1.73 1.00 24.92
N PHE A 300 2.43 1.21 26.03
CA PHE A 300 2.77 0.13 26.93
C PHE A 300 2.42 0.45 28.39
N GLY A 301 2.28 -0.59 29.22
CA GLY A 301 1.99 -0.45 30.65
C GLY A 301 1.72 -1.80 31.30
N ALA A 302 1.58 -1.81 32.62
CA ALA A 302 1.25 -3.02 33.37
C ALA A 302 -0.09 -3.63 32.96
N SER A 303 -0.32 -4.91 33.23
CA SER A 303 -1.64 -5.52 33.05
C SER A 303 -2.67 -4.78 33.91
N GLY A 304 -3.83 -4.46 33.35
CA GLY A 304 -4.87 -3.71 34.07
C GLY A 304 -4.64 -2.19 34.17
N SER A 305 -3.58 -1.62 33.59
CA SER A 305 -3.31 -0.16 33.67
C SER A 305 -4.24 0.72 32.79
N GLY A 306 -5.18 0.13 32.05
CA GLY A 306 -6.13 0.90 31.22
C GLY A 306 -5.69 1.12 29.77
N LYS A 307 -4.61 0.48 29.30
CA LYS A 307 -4.08 0.64 27.91
C LYS A 307 -5.16 0.51 26.83
N THR A 308 -5.95 -0.56 26.87
CA THR A 308 -7.04 -0.81 25.91
C THR A 308 -8.07 0.32 25.92
N PHE A 309 -8.38 0.91 27.09
CA PHE A 309 -9.29 2.06 27.17
C PHE A 309 -8.70 3.29 26.50
N VAL A 310 -7.41 3.58 26.71
CA VAL A 310 -6.73 4.70 26.04
C VAL A 310 -6.63 4.46 24.53
N ALA A 311 -6.21 3.28 24.11
CA ALA A 311 -6.11 2.94 22.68
C ALA A 311 -7.47 3.00 21.96
N LEU A 312 -8.54 2.55 22.64
CA LEU A 312 -9.90 2.61 22.11
C LEU A 312 -10.43 4.05 22.05
N ASP A 313 -10.16 4.86 23.06
CA ASP A 313 -10.55 6.28 23.11
C ASP A 313 -9.89 7.08 21.98
N VAL A 314 -8.57 6.91 21.77
CA VAL A 314 -7.84 7.50 20.62
C VAL A 314 -8.45 7.03 19.31
N ALA A 315 -8.66 5.73 19.13
CA ALA A 315 -9.13 5.13 17.89
C ALA A 315 -10.55 5.57 17.52
N LEU A 316 -11.46 5.60 18.49
CA LEU A 316 -12.84 6.07 18.29
C LEU A 316 -12.90 7.59 18.07
N SER A 317 -12.03 8.37 18.76
CA SER A 317 -11.94 9.81 18.54
C SER A 317 -11.50 10.14 17.10
N ILE A 318 -10.51 9.41 16.57
CA ILE A 318 -10.07 9.54 15.18
C ILE A 318 -11.20 9.13 14.22
N ALA A 319 -11.81 7.98 14.43
CA ALA A 319 -12.88 7.50 13.56
C ALA A 319 -14.09 8.46 13.54
N ALA A 320 -14.48 9.00 14.70
CA ALA A 320 -15.60 9.93 14.82
C ALA A 320 -15.24 11.38 14.42
N GLY A 321 -13.96 11.72 14.24
CA GLY A 321 -13.52 13.10 14.03
C GLY A 321 -13.70 13.98 15.26
N LYS A 322 -13.75 13.36 16.45
CA LYS A 322 -13.92 14.05 17.71
C LYS A 322 -12.58 14.53 18.25
N SER A 323 -12.49 15.77 18.68
CA SER A 323 -11.32 16.31 19.37
C SER A 323 -10.91 15.40 20.53
N TYR A 324 -9.66 14.95 20.54
CA TYR A 324 -9.11 14.10 21.60
C TYR A 324 -8.64 14.98 22.77
N HIS A 325 -9.53 15.15 23.74
CA HIS A 325 -9.26 15.90 24.97
C HIS A 325 -8.57 17.26 24.73
N GLY A 326 -9.18 18.05 23.84
CA GLY A 326 -8.70 19.40 23.47
C GLY A 326 -7.68 19.45 22.35
N LYS A 327 -7.18 18.29 21.87
CA LYS A 327 -6.28 18.19 20.72
C LYS A 327 -7.08 18.00 19.44
N ALA A 328 -6.67 18.66 18.36
CA ALA A 328 -7.30 18.47 17.04
C ALA A 328 -7.06 17.02 16.54
N VAL A 329 -8.05 16.49 15.83
CA VAL A 329 -8.03 15.13 15.30
C VAL A 329 -8.35 15.18 13.80
N GLU A 330 -7.60 14.44 13.00
CA GLU A 330 -7.96 14.15 11.61
C GLU A 330 -8.91 12.96 11.57
N GLN A 331 -10.14 13.17 11.10
CA GLN A 331 -11.12 12.10 10.96
C GLN A 331 -10.70 11.12 9.86
N ALA A 332 -10.68 9.84 10.20
CA ALA A 332 -10.28 8.80 9.24
C ALA A 332 -10.81 7.41 9.64
N PRO A 333 -10.97 6.50 8.67
CA PRO A 333 -11.27 5.10 8.95
C PRO A 333 -10.19 4.48 9.85
N THR A 334 -10.65 3.76 10.88
CA THR A 334 -9.78 3.17 11.91
C THR A 334 -10.08 1.69 12.06
N LEU A 335 -9.03 0.86 12.06
CA LEU A 335 -9.12 -0.57 12.27
C LEU A 335 -8.53 -0.93 13.64
N PHE A 336 -9.20 -1.83 14.36
CA PHE A 336 -8.78 -2.30 15.67
C PHE A 336 -8.66 -3.84 15.67
N VAL A 337 -7.43 -4.34 15.63
CA VAL A 337 -7.16 -5.77 15.73
C VAL A 337 -7.17 -6.15 17.22
N CYS A 338 -8.23 -6.84 17.62
CA CYS A 338 -8.49 -7.22 19.01
C CYS A 338 -7.97 -8.62 19.27
N GLY A 339 -6.88 -8.75 20.02
CA GLY A 339 -6.32 -10.04 20.42
C GLY A 339 -6.90 -10.62 21.72
N GLU A 340 -7.57 -9.78 22.53
CA GLU A 340 -8.16 -10.20 23.80
C GLU A 340 -9.37 -9.33 24.20
N GLY A 341 -10.20 -9.85 25.11
CA GLY A 341 -11.31 -9.07 25.66
C GLY A 341 -12.50 -8.87 24.73
N HIS A 342 -12.68 -9.72 23.71
CA HIS A 342 -13.77 -9.63 22.73
C HIS A 342 -15.16 -9.45 23.36
N ALA A 343 -15.48 -10.17 24.44
CA ALA A 343 -16.77 -10.10 25.12
C ALA A 343 -17.07 -8.73 25.78
N GLY A 344 -16.01 -8.04 26.25
CA GLY A 344 -16.14 -6.71 26.89
C GLY A 344 -16.06 -5.55 25.90
N PHE A 345 -15.61 -5.78 24.67
CA PHE A 345 -15.30 -4.73 23.71
C PHE A 345 -16.54 -3.90 23.35
N ALA A 346 -17.66 -4.55 23.06
CA ALA A 346 -18.92 -3.88 22.74
C ALA A 346 -19.39 -2.95 23.86
N ARG A 347 -19.27 -3.37 25.14
CA ARG A 347 -19.62 -2.51 26.30
C ARG A 347 -18.70 -1.30 26.43
N ARG A 348 -17.39 -1.46 26.16
CA ARG A 348 -16.43 -0.34 26.17
C ARG A 348 -16.75 0.68 25.09
N MET A 349 -17.07 0.23 23.87
CA MET A 349 -17.51 1.09 22.77
C MET A 349 -18.80 1.82 23.12
N ALA A 350 -19.81 1.10 23.66
CA ALA A 350 -21.08 1.71 24.06
C ALA A 350 -20.89 2.73 25.19
N ALA A 351 -20.01 2.46 26.16
CA ALA A 351 -19.68 3.42 27.23
C ALA A 351 -19.00 4.67 26.66
N TRP A 352 -18.05 4.51 25.73
CA TRP A 352 -17.43 5.62 25.04
C TRP A 352 -18.44 6.48 24.27
N ALA A 353 -19.33 5.82 23.49
CA ALA A 353 -20.37 6.46 22.72
C ALA A 353 -21.35 7.25 23.61
N ALA A 354 -21.83 6.65 24.70
CA ALA A 354 -22.73 7.29 25.65
C ALA A 354 -22.06 8.48 26.38
N HIS A 355 -20.80 8.31 26.84
CA HIS A 355 -20.05 9.38 27.51
C HIS A 355 -19.78 10.58 26.62
N ASN A 356 -19.57 10.34 25.32
CA ASN A 356 -19.25 11.38 24.35
C ASN A 356 -20.47 11.90 23.56
N GLU A 357 -21.66 11.35 23.81
CA GLU A 357 -22.92 11.68 23.14
C GLU A 357 -22.83 11.52 21.60
N ILE A 358 -22.13 10.45 21.14
CA ILE A 358 -21.90 10.16 19.71
C ILE A 358 -22.59 8.84 19.35
N SER A 359 -23.40 8.83 18.24
CA SER A 359 -23.83 7.58 17.62
C SER A 359 -22.66 6.92 16.89
N LEU A 360 -22.55 5.62 16.98
CA LEU A 360 -21.54 4.83 16.26
C LEU A 360 -22.00 4.40 14.86
N ASP A 361 -23.23 4.70 14.43
CA ASP A 361 -23.81 4.20 13.19
C ASP A 361 -23.03 4.61 11.94
N ASP A 362 -22.55 5.86 11.92
CA ASP A 362 -21.79 6.42 10.79
C ASP A 362 -20.28 6.57 11.10
N VAL A 363 -19.80 6.01 12.21
CA VAL A 363 -18.38 6.09 12.59
C VAL A 363 -17.59 5.00 11.90
N PRO A 364 -16.61 5.31 11.03
CA PRO A 364 -15.83 4.33 10.27
C PRO A 364 -14.78 3.64 11.17
N PHE A 365 -15.25 2.94 12.17
CA PHE A 365 -14.47 2.15 13.11
C PHE A 365 -14.78 0.67 12.94
N TYR A 366 -13.76 -0.14 12.68
CA TYR A 366 -13.88 -1.57 12.40
C TYR A 366 -13.01 -2.39 13.35
N LYS A 367 -13.61 -3.36 14.01
CA LYS A 367 -12.93 -4.29 14.91
C LYS A 367 -12.76 -5.66 14.25
N SER A 368 -11.59 -6.27 14.39
CA SER A 368 -11.36 -7.65 13.92
C SER A 368 -12.25 -8.65 14.65
N ASN A 369 -12.77 -9.64 13.93
CA ASN A 369 -13.55 -10.73 14.50
C ASN A 369 -12.67 -11.87 15.05
N ALA A 370 -11.41 -11.91 14.63
CA ALA A 370 -10.41 -12.88 15.05
C ALA A 370 -9.08 -12.18 15.41
N THR A 371 -8.24 -12.89 16.12
CA THR A 371 -6.86 -12.50 16.36
C THR A 371 -6.05 -12.75 15.08
N VAL A 372 -5.10 -11.88 14.79
CA VAL A 372 -4.16 -11.98 13.65
C VAL A 372 -2.76 -12.13 14.21
N ILE A 373 -2.01 -13.12 13.76
CA ILE A 373 -0.60 -13.27 14.10
C ILE A 373 0.25 -12.51 13.07
N MET A 374 0.76 -11.35 13.45
CA MET A 374 1.40 -10.42 12.52
C MET A 374 2.68 -10.96 11.89
N ASN A 375 3.45 -11.79 12.57
CA ASN A 375 4.67 -12.41 12.04
C ASN A 375 4.46 -13.83 11.47
N ASP A 376 3.21 -14.22 11.25
CA ASP A 376 2.82 -15.35 10.40
C ASP A 376 2.46 -14.81 9.01
N GLU A 377 3.06 -15.36 7.96
CA GLU A 377 2.91 -14.85 6.59
C GLU A 377 1.47 -14.99 6.09
N GLN A 378 0.81 -16.12 6.40
CA GLN A 378 -0.57 -16.38 5.94
C GLN A 378 -1.58 -15.47 6.64
N ASP A 379 -1.44 -15.30 7.96
CA ASP A 379 -2.31 -14.42 8.75
C ASP A 379 -2.15 -12.95 8.32
N ALA A 380 -0.91 -12.51 8.11
CA ALA A 380 -0.61 -11.15 7.66
C ALA A 380 -1.14 -10.86 6.25
N GLU A 381 -0.96 -11.80 5.31
CA GLU A 381 -1.51 -11.70 3.95
C GLU A 381 -3.04 -11.69 3.96
N HIS A 382 -3.66 -12.56 4.76
CA HIS A 382 -5.12 -12.61 4.91
C HIS A 382 -5.67 -11.29 5.48
N MET A 383 -5.05 -10.76 6.53
CA MET A 383 -5.43 -9.45 7.09
C MET A 383 -5.32 -8.34 6.04
N MET A 384 -4.23 -8.30 5.27
CA MET A 384 -4.07 -7.28 4.23
C MET A 384 -5.10 -7.43 3.11
N ALA A 385 -5.49 -8.65 2.73
CA ALA A 385 -6.55 -8.89 1.75
C ALA A 385 -7.93 -8.42 2.25
N GLU A 386 -8.25 -8.67 3.54
CA GLU A 386 -9.48 -8.17 4.16
C GLU A 386 -9.49 -6.62 4.23
N ILE A 387 -8.34 -6.00 4.54
CA ILE A 387 -8.22 -4.53 4.51
C ILE A 387 -8.40 -4.01 3.07
N ASP A 388 -7.81 -4.65 2.07
CA ASP A 388 -7.95 -4.24 0.65
C ASP A 388 -9.44 -4.27 0.23
N ALA A 389 -10.20 -5.29 0.64
CA ALA A 389 -11.63 -5.37 0.39
C ALA A 389 -12.42 -4.25 1.10
N LEU A 390 -12.05 -3.90 2.35
CA LEU A 390 -12.67 -2.81 3.08
C LEU A 390 -12.38 -1.45 2.45
N VAL A 391 -11.16 -1.22 1.96
CA VAL A 391 -10.72 0.06 1.34
C VAL A 391 -11.64 0.49 0.20
N GLU A 392 -12.21 -0.45 -0.56
CA GLU A 392 -13.16 -0.14 -1.64
C GLU A 392 -14.43 0.59 -1.14
N SER A 393 -14.84 0.33 0.11
CA SER A 393 -16.07 0.89 0.69
C SER A 393 -15.84 2.04 1.65
N ILE A 394 -14.74 2.02 2.42
CA ILE A 394 -14.48 2.98 3.49
C ILE A 394 -13.31 3.93 3.21
N GLY A 395 -12.58 3.73 2.13
CA GLY A 395 -11.29 4.40 1.90
C GLY A 395 -10.13 3.79 2.71
N LYS A 396 -8.92 4.31 2.52
CA LYS A 396 -7.73 3.81 3.23
C LYS A 396 -7.80 4.12 4.73
N PRO A 397 -7.60 3.13 5.60
CA PRO A 397 -7.49 3.38 7.03
C PRO A 397 -6.27 4.27 7.33
N LYS A 398 -6.41 5.19 8.29
CA LYS A 398 -5.29 6.02 8.74
C LYS A 398 -4.72 5.57 10.08
N LEU A 399 -5.46 4.77 10.83
CA LEU A 399 -5.00 4.14 12.06
C LEU A 399 -5.33 2.65 12.06
N ILE A 400 -4.33 1.83 12.41
CA ILE A 400 -4.52 0.41 12.71
C ILE A 400 -3.96 0.17 14.12
N VAL A 401 -4.80 -0.29 15.04
CA VAL A 401 -4.44 -0.64 16.41
C VAL A 401 -4.26 -2.14 16.54
N LEU A 402 -3.17 -2.57 17.17
CA LEU A 402 -2.87 -3.98 17.47
C LEU A 402 -2.88 -4.17 19.00
N ASP A 403 -3.96 -4.71 19.56
CA ASP A 403 -4.16 -4.87 21.01
C ASP A 403 -4.34 -6.36 21.38
N THR A 404 -3.32 -7.01 21.90
CA THR A 404 -1.98 -6.58 22.26
C THR A 404 -0.90 -7.29 21.44
N MET A 405 0.35 -6.78 21.46
CA MET A 405 1.49 -7.46 20.81
C MET A 405 1.62 -8.91 21.26
N ASP A 406 1.44 -9.18 22.55
CA ASP A 406 1.51 -10.54 23.12
C ASP A 406 0.53 -11.53 22.47
N ARG A 407 -0.60 -11.06 21.94
CA ARG A 407 -1.63 -11.86 21.28
C ARG A 407 -1.47 -11.91 19.76
N THR A 408 -0.80 -10.93 19.21
CA THR A 408 -0.62 -10.78 17.75
C THR A 408 0.80 -11.18 17.28
N LEU A 409 1.65 -11.68 18.19
CA LEU A 409 3.01 -12.14 17.92
C LEU A 409 3.10 -13.66 18.14
N ALA A 410 3.57 -14.42 17.17
CA ALA A 410 4.02 -15.78 17.37
C ALA A 410 5.47 -15.78 17.89
N GLY A 411 5.74 -16.52 18.97
CA GLY A 411 7.08 -16.60 19.56
C GLY A 411 7.25 -15.69 20.78
N SER A 412 8.38 -14.99 20.87
CA SER A 412 8.72 -14.18 22.04
C SER A 412 9.08 -12.75 21.68
N ASP A 413 8.49 -11.79 22.39
CA ASP A 413 8.82 -10.36 22.29
C ASP A 413 10.27 -10.04 22.73
N SER A 414 10.88 -10.96 23.47
CA SER A 414 12.27 -10.87 23.93
C SER A 414 13.26 -11.49 22.95
N ASP A 415 12.79 -12.25 21.96
CA ASP A 415 13.63 -12.73 20.87
C ASP A 415 13.75 -11.65 19.79
N ASP A 416 14.98 -11.31 19.43
CA ASP A 416 15.28 -10.25 18.45
C ASP A 416 14.77 -10.57 17.05
N LYS A 417 14.63 -11.85 16.66
CA LYS A 417 14.15 -12.25 15.34
C LYS A 417 12.64 -12.14 15.27
N ASP A 418 11.94 -12.65 16.28
CA ASP A 418 10.48 -12.59 16.35
C ASP A 418 9.99 -11.14 16.41
N ALA A 419 10.62 -10.32 17.26
CA ALA A 419 10.34 -8.89 17.36
C ALA A 419 10.63 -8.15 16.03
N ALA A 420 11.73 -8.48 15.36
CA ALA A 420 12.06 -7.86 14.06
C ALA A 420 11.08 -8.28 12.96
N ALA A 421 10.68 -9.55 12.90
CA ALA A 421 9.69 -10.05 11.95
C ALA A 421 8.34 -9.33 12.13
N TYR A 422 7.87 -9.24 13.37
CA TYR A 422 6.65 -8.51 13.72
C TYR A 422 6.67 -7.05 13.25
N LEU A 423 7.73 -6.32 13.60
CA LEU A 423 7.87 -4.90 13.21
C LEU A 423 8.01 -4.72 11.69
N ASN A 424 8.62 -5.68 10.99
CA ASN A 424 8.71 -5.63 9.53
C ASN A 424 7.32 -5.70 8.88
N VAL A 425 6.42 -6.55 9.39
CA VAL A 425 5.05 -6.63 8.87
C VAL A 425 4.27 -5.36 9.25
N CYS A 426 4.44 -4.83 10.46
CA CYS A 426 3.86 -3.53 10.83
C CYS A 426 4.30 -2.41 9.88
N ASP A 427 5.58 -2.37 9.50
CA ASP A 427 6.10 -1.41 8.52
C ASP A 427 5.53 -1.64 7.11
N GLN A 428 5.36 -2.89 6.67
CA GLN A 428 4.72 -3.21 5.39
C GLN A 428 3.27 -2.72 5.34
N VAL A 429 2.49 -2.96 6.39
CA VAL A 429 1.12 -2.49 6.53
C VAL A 429 1.07 -0.96 6.52
N ARG A 430 1.92 -0.31 7.33
CA ARG A 430 2.06 1.14 7.39
C ARG A 430 2.33 1.76 6.02
N LEU A 431 3.30 1.23 5.30
CA LEU A 431 3.69 1.72 3.97
C LEU A 431 2.62 1.44 2.89
N LYS A 432 1.98 0.26 2.93
CA LYS A 432 0.96 -0.12 1.94
C LYS A 432 -0.28 0.78 2.02
N TYR A 433 -0.72 1.09 3.23
CA TYR A 433 -1.96 1.86 3.42
C TYR A 433 -1.72 3.36 3.68
N GLY A 434 -0.48 3.79 3.93
CA GLY A 434 -0.16 5.15 4.37
C GLY A 434 -0.83 5.45 5.70
N CYS A 435 -0.76 4.51 6.66
CA CYS A 435 -1.43 4.57 7.94
C CYS A 435 -0.45 4.58 9.11
N THR A 436 -0.92 4.99 10.27
CA THR A 436 -0.22 4.81 11.54
C THR A 436 -0.57 3.45 12.12
N VAL A 437 0.43 2.72 12.61
CA VAL A 437 0.23 1.48 13.36
C VAL A 437 0.52 1.75 14.83
N LEU A 438 -0.49 1.56 15.69
CA LEU A 438 -0.39 1.70 17.15
C LEU A 438 -0.39 0.32 17.79
N ILE A 439 0.75 -0.05 18.37
CA ILE A 439 0.95 -1.33 19.06
C ILE A 439 0.67 -1.15 20.54
N VAL A 440 -0.20 -1.96 21.12
CA VAL A 440 -0.41 -2.03 22.57
C VAL A 440 0.42 -3.18 23.16
N HIS A 441 1.20 -2.88 24.20
CA HIS A 441 2.13 -3.87 24.77
C HIS A 441 2.18 -3.84 26.30
N HIS A 442 2.80 -4.83 26.90
CA HIS A 442 2.98 -4.93 28.35
C HIS A 442 4.35 -4.44 28.82
N THR A 443 4.45 -4.07 30.09
CA THR A 443 5.74 -3.86 30.78
C THR A 443 6.33 -5.20 31.22
N GLY A 444 7.65 -5.22 31.48
CA GLY A 444 8.30 -6.34 32.17
C GLY A 444 7.94 -6.37 33.66
N HIS A 445 7.96 -7.56 34.23
CA HIS A 445 7.65 -7.73 35.69
C HIS A 445 8.54 -6.91 36.61
N ASN A 446 9.82 -6.74 36.29
CA ASN A 446 10.81 -6.06 37.12
C ASN A 446 11.17 -4.64 36.64
N HIS A 447 10.62 -4.18 35.51
CA HIS A 447 10.93 -2.90 34.89
C HIS A 447 9.65 -2.28 34.33
N THR A 448 8.93 -1.55 35.16
CA THR A 448 7.68 -0.89 34.79
C THR A 448 7.90 0.37 33.93
N GLU A 449 9.14 0.85 33.85
CA GLU A 449 9.51 2.09 33.14
C GLU A 449 9.73 1.89 31.63
N ARG A 450 9.71 0.64 31.14
CA ARG A 450 9.88 0.32 29.71
C ARG A 450 8.95 -0.79 29.28
N ALA A 451 8.66 -0.83 27.96
CA ALA A 451 8.00 -1.96 27.33
C ALA A 451 8.81 -3.25 27.57
N ARG A 452 8.13 -4.37 27.76
CA ARG A 452 8.73 -5.70 27.81
C ARG A 452 9.37 -6.02 26.46
N GLY A 453 10.37 -6.88 26.44
CA GLY A 453 10.94 -7.43 25.22
C GLY A 453 12.25 -6.82 24.78
N SER A 454 12.59 -7.03 23.52
CA SER A 454 13.84 -6.60 22.90
C SER A 454 14.01 -5.07 22.93
N THR A 455 15.22 -4.60 23.24
CA THR A 455 15.56 -3.17 23.17
C THR A 455 15.46 -2.59 21.77
N ARG A 456 15.44 -3.45 20.74
CA ARG A 456 15.21 -3.06 19.34
C ARG A 456 13.82 -2.51 19.08
N LEU A 457 12.81 -2.92 19.87
CA LEU A 457 11.45 -2.41 19.75
C LEU A 457 11.45 -0.88 19.84
N LYS A 458 11.95 -0.32 20.95
CA LYS A 458 11.99 1.14 21.14
C LYS A 458 12.79 1.86 20.05
N GLY A 459 13.86 1.25 19.53
CA GLY A 459 14.70 1.85 18.49
C GLY A 459 13.94 2.13 17.18
N ARG A 460 12.97 1.29 16.82
CA ARG A 460 12.21 1.38 15.56
C ARG A 460 10.94 2.23 15.63
N LEU A 461 10.44 2.49 16.84
CA LEU A 461 9.23 3.30 17.04
C LEU A 461 9.49 4.78 16.74
N ASP A 462 8.50 5.46 16.20
CA ASP A 462 8.48 6.92 16.05
C ASP A 462 7.97 7.60 17.32
N ALA A 463 6.97 7.00 18.01
CA ALA A 463 6.49 7.45 19.30
C ALA A 463 6.23 6.28 20.26
N GLU A 464 6.44 6.53 21.56
CA GLU A 464 6.18 5.54 22.61
C GLU A 464 5.49 6.22 23.80
N TYR A 465 4.43 5.59 24.30
CA TYR A 465 3.60 6.09 25.40
C TYR A 465 3.51 5.07 26.51
N ARG A 466 3.75 5.51 27.74
CA ARG A 466 3.54 4.71 28.94
C ARG A 466 2.17 5.03 29.54
N VAL A 467 1.38 3.98 29.82
CA VAL A 467 0.10 4.06 30.51
C VAL A 467 0.24 3.46 31.90
N GLU A 468 0.09 4.28 32.91
CA GLU A 468 0.19 3.91 34.30
C GLU A 468 -1.14 4.12 35.01
N SER A 469 -1.56 3.12 35.81
CA SER A 469 -2.67 3.31 36.74
C SER A 469 -2.24 4.23 37.86
N TRP A 470 -3.07 5.20 38.17
CA TRP A 470 -2.84 6.12 39.28
C TRP A 470 -4.02 6.04 40.25
N GLY A 471 -4.00 4.96 41.03
CA GLY A 471 -5.12 4.53 41.87
C GLY A 471 -6.22 3.81 41.09
N PRO A 472 -7.34 3.51 41.74
CA PRO A 472 -8.37 2.63 41.18
C PRO A 472 -9.16 3.26 40.02
N THR A 473 -9.18 4.58 39.94
CA THR A 473 -10.06 5.29 38.97
C THR A 473 -9.31 6.25 38.04
N ARG A 474 -7.98 6.35 38.16
CA ARG A 474 -7.21 7.29 37.32
C ARG A 474 -6.10 6.56 36.58
N LEU A 475 -5.72 7.11 35.47
CA LEU A 475 -4.54 6.69 34.70
C LEU A 475 -3.78 7.91 34.16
N ILE A 476 -2.51 7.72 33.90
CA ILE A 476 -1.62 8.72 33.30
C ILE A 476 -1.04 8.15 32.02
N VAL A 477 -1.06 8.95 30.96
CA VAL A 477 -0.38 8.67 29.70
C VAL A 477 0.81 9.62 29.57
N THR A 478 2.01 9.06 29.53
CA THR A 478 3.26 9.82 29.41
C THR A 478 3.97 9.42 28.12
N ALA A 479 4.33 10.38 27.29
CA ALA A 479 5.23 10.13 26.18
C ALA A 479 6.64 9.80 26.73
N THR A 480 7.23 8.71 26.26
CA THR A 480 8.59 8.27 26.64
C THR A 480 9.54 8.30 25.45
N LYS A 481 9.00 8.60 24.27
CA LYS A 481 9.72 8.85 23.03
C LYS A 481 8.83 9.59 22.04
N MET A 482 9.36 10.65 21.45
CA MET A 482 8.89 11.28 20.21
C MET A 482 10.12 11.51 19.33
N LYS A 483 10.10 11.04 18.09
CA LYS A 483 11.28 11.11 17.20
C LYS A 483 11.42 12.47 16.54
N ASP A 484 10.31 13.01 16.05
CA ASP A 484 10.30 14.19 15.18
C ASP A 484 9.49 15.37 15.81
N ALA A 485 9.15 15.29 17.11
CA ALA A 485 8.44 16.33 17.85
C ALA A 485 8.86 16.34 19.33
N GLU A 486 8.49 17.41 20.04
CA GLU A 486 8.64 17.49 21.50
C GLU A 486 7.67 16.50 22.18
N GLU A 487 8.14 15.87 23.28
CA GLU A 487 7.29 15.02 24.09
C GLU A 487 6.17 15.86 24.72
N PRO A 488 4.89 15.50 24.51
CA PRO A 488 3.79 16.23 25.12
C PRO A 488 3.79 16.07 26.65
N GLU A 489 3.23 17.05 27.33
CA GLU A 489 2.99 16.94 28.78
C GLU A 489 2.15 15.69 29.08
N PRO A 490 2.39 15.02 30.21
CA PRO A 490 1.61 13.87 30.63
C PRO A 490 0.12 14.19 30.73
N MET A 491 -0.71 13.30 30.23
CA MET A 491 -2.17 13.44 30.28
C MET A 491 -2.73 12.54 31.39
N THR A 492 -3.55 13.13 32.26
CA THR A 492 -4.23 12.39 33.34
C THR A 492 -5.69 12.20 32.97
N PHE A 493 -6.19 10.98 33.14
CA PHE A 493 -7.57 10.60 32.88
C PHE A 493 -8.22 10.00 34.12
N MET A 494 -9.51 10.23 34.28
CA MET A 494 -10.37 9.54 35.22
C MET A 494 -11.20 8.49 34.45
N MET A 495 -11.27 7.28 34.98
CA MET A 495 -12.17 6.24 34.52
C MET A 495 -13.54 6.45 35.15
N VAL A 496 -14.51 6.85 34.35
CA VAL A 496 -15.88 7.13 34.75
C VAL A 496 -16.76 5.91 34.46
N ASP A 497 -17.54 5.49 35.45
CA ASP A 497 -18.48 4.39 35.30
C ASP A 497 -19.73 4.87 34.55
N ILE A 498 -20.03 4.22 33.41
CA ILE A 498 -21.14 4.56 32.53
C ILE A 498 -22.18 3.45 32.62
N PRO A 499 -23.39 3.75 33.12
CA PRO A 499 -24.50 2.79 33.11
C PRO A 499 -24.96 2.55 31.67
N LEU A 500 -25.19 1.29 31.34
CA LEU A 500 -25.59 0.81 30.02
C LEU A 500 -26.77 -0.17 30.14
N HIS A 501 -27.47 -0.36 29.04
CA HIS A 501 -28.47 -1.41 28.90
C HIS A 501 -28.07 -2.31 27.73
N THR A 502 -28.16 -3.62 27.95
CA THR A 502 -27.97 -4.61 26.90
C THR A 502 -29.18 -4.64 25.96
N ASN A 503 -29.05 -5.29 24.79
CA ASN A 503 -30.14 -5.36 23.80
C ASN A 503 -31.41 -6.06 24.33
N ASP A 504 -31.28 -6.90 25.35
CA ASP A 504 -32.40 -7.54 26.06
C ASP A 504 -32.92 -6.74 27.26
N GLY A 505 -32.40 -5.53 27.47
CA GLY A 505 -32.83 -4.60 28.52
C GLY A 505 -32.19 -4.80 29.89
N ALA A 506 -31.25 -5.75 30.04
CA ALA A 506 -30.55 -5.92 31.32
C ALA A 506 -29.58 -4.74 31.58
N GLU A 507 -29.52 -4.34 32.85
CA GLU A 507 -28.59 -3.32 33.31
C GLU A 507 -27.15 -3.86 33.33
N THR A 508 -26.22 -3.06 32.86
CA THR A 508 -24.79 -3.32 32.89
C THR A 508 -24.05 -1.99 32.98
N ASN A 509 -22.72 -2.03 33.04
CA ASN A 509 -21.88 -0.84 32.99
C ASN A 509 -20.56 -1.11 32.27
N SER A 510 -19.86 -0.03 31.95
CA SER A 510 -18.48 -0.05 31.53
C SER A 510 -17.83 1.30 31.80
N LEU A 511 -16.54 1.41 31.54
CA LEU A 511 -15.78 2.63 31.83
C LEU A 511 -15.55 3.44 30.57
N ALA A 512 -15.58 4.77 30.70
CA ALA A 512 -15.09 5.74 29.72
C ALA A 512 -13.99 6.60 30.33
N LEU A 513 -13.21 7.28 29.51
CA LEU A 513 -12.13 8.16 29.96
C LEU A 513 -12.59 9.61 29.95
N GLU A 514 -12.39 10.30 31.06
CA GLU A 514 -12.59 11.75 31.20
C GLU A 514 -11.25 12.42 31.47
N TRP A 515 -10.91 13.45 30.69
CA TRP A 515 -9.65 14.15 30.83
C TRP A 515 -9.65 15.10 32.03
N CYS A 516 -8.60 15.03 32.85
CA CYS A 516 -8.39 15.90 33.98
C CYS A 516 -7.42 17.03 33.60
N ALA A 517 -7.95 18.14 33.06
CA ALA A 517 -7.15 19.26 32.53
C ALA A 517 -6.21 19.94 33.56
N ASP A 518 -6.45 19.83 34.87
CA ASP A 518 -5.86 20.72 35.87
C ASP A 518 -4.99 20.06 36.93
N LYS A 519 -4.58 18.80 36.79
CA LYS A 519 -3.73 18.19 37.82
C LYS A 519 -2.56 17.45 37.19
N LYS A 520 -1.38 18.12 37.14
CA LYS A 520 -0.11 17.40 37.27
C LYS A 520 -0.29 16.37 38.38
N ALA A 521 0.06 15.12 38.09
CA ALA A 521 0.10 14.07 39.12
C ALA A 521 0.90 14.57 40.34
N ASP A 522 0.23 15.23 41.21
CA ASP A 522 0.90 15.71 42.43
C ASP A 522 0.95 14.53 43.39
N LYS A 523 2.14 13.94 43.54
CA LYS A 523 2.43 12.95 44.60
C LYS A 523 1.98 13.44 45.98
N LYS A 524 1.59 14.71 46.09
CA LYS A 524 1.04 15.35 47.29
C LYS A 524 -0.49 15.43 47.29
N ASP A 525 -1.19 14.99 46.21
CA ASP A 525 -2.66 14.96 46.19
C ASP A 525 -3.17 14.08 47.35
N PRO A 526 -4.01 14.60 48.24
CA PRO A 526 -4.55 13.85 49.37
C PRO A 526 -5.26 12.57 48.99
N GLU A 527 -5.95 12.55 47.85
CA GLU A 527 -6.70 11.37 47.41
C GLU A 527 -5.77 10.30 46.79
N HIS A 528 -4.74 10.70 46.05
CA HIS A 528 -3.68 9.81 45.62
C HIS A 528 -2.96 9.14 46.77
N ILE A 529 -2.55 9.93 47.78
CA ILE A 529 -1.90 9.43 48.99
C ILE A 529 -2.77 8.39 49.70
N LYS A 530 -4.09 8.64 49.79
CA LYS A 530 -5.05 7.72 50.40
C LYS A 530 -5.09 6.38 49.62
N VAL A 531 -5.18 6.45 48.29
CA VAL A 531 -5.20 5.25 47.44
C VAL A 531 -3.92 4.45 47.58
N VAL A 532 -2.75 5.08 47.50
CA VAL A 532 -1.46 4.41 47.69
C VAL A 532 -1.39 3.70 49.02
N ILE A 533 -1.84 4.34 50.10
CA ILE A 533 -1.83 3.72 51.44
C ILE A 533 -2.75 2.49 51.47
N LEU A 534 -3.96 2.56 50.94
CA LEU A 534 -4.88 1.43 50.90
C LEU A 534 -4.35 0.27 50.05
N GLU A 535 -3.75 0.56 48.88
CA GLU A 535 -3.11 -0.46 48.04
C GLU A 535 -1.93 -1.13 48.72
N GLN A 536 -1.07 -0.37 49.42
CA GLN A 536 0.04 -0.94 50.15
C GLN A 536 -0.43 -1.81 51.33
N ILE A 537 -1.54 -1.47 51.97
CA ILE A 537 -2.16 -2.36 52.97
C ILE A 537 -2.53 -3.71 52.33
N LEU A 538 -3.24 -3.72 51.20
CA LEU A 538 -3.66 -4.94 50.53
C LEU A 538 -2.50 -5.73 49.90
N LYS A 539 -1.44 -5.06 49.42
CA LYS A 539 -0.21 -5.72 48.93
C LYS A 539 0.57 -6.41 50.03
N LEU A 540 0.65 -5.81 51.19
CA LEU A 540 1.39 -6.35 52.34
C LEU A 540 0.61 -7.48 53.02
N ASP A 541 -0.71 -7.34 53.12
CA ASP A 541 -1.61 -8.39 53.60
C ASP A 541 -2.98 -8.34 52.93
N PRO A 542 -3.37 -9.39 52.13
CA PRO A 542 -4.66 -9.46 51.51
C PRO A 542 -5.87 -9.42 52.45
N MET A 543 -5.67 -9.72 53.71
CA MET A 543 -6.71 -9.60 54.76
C MET A 543 -6.82 -8.18 55.31
N GLY A 544 -5.95 -7.26 54.85
CA GLY A 544 -6.00 -5.85 55.21
C GLY A 544 -5.47 -5.51 56.62
N GLU A 545 -4.64 -6.38 57.22
CA GLU A 545 -4.03 -6.16 58.54
C GLU A 545 -2.50 -6.04 58.43
N VAL A 546 -1.93 -4.86 58.57
CA VAL A 546 -0.52 -4.60 58.30
C VAL A 546 0.17 -3.95 59.51
N GLN A 547 1.42 -4.35 59.80
CA GLN A 547 2.23 -3.67 60.80
C GLN A 547 2.53 -2.24 60.34
N ARG A 548 2.35 -1.27 61.24
CA ARG A 548 2.50 0.16 60.91
C ARG A 548 3.88 0.51 60.37
N ASN A 549 4.93 -0.18 60.82
CA ASN A 549 6.29 0.08 60.34
C ASN A 549 6.49 -0.39 58.92
N ASP A 550 5.97 -1.57 58.55
CA ASP A 550 6.05 -2.13 57.22
C ASP A 550 5.26 -1.26 56.20
N LEU A 551 4.06 -0.82 56.64
CA LEU A 551 3.26 0.12 55.83
C LEU A 551 3.98 1.46 55.62
N LYS A 552 4.63 2.00 56.66
CA LYS A 552 5.42 3.24 56.54
C LYS A 552 6.56 3.13 55.56
N GLU A 553 7.25 2.00 55.56
CA GLU A 553 8.35 1.73 54.64
C GLU A 553 7.84 1.62 53.21
N ALA A 554 6.81 0.81 52.97
CA ALA A 554 6.19 0.63 51.69
C ALA A 554 5.64 1.94 51.11
N VAL A 555 4.88 2.70 51.88
CA VAL A 555 4.34 4.01 51.50
C VAL A 555 5.45 5.04 51.24
N GLY A 556 6.53 5.00 52.07
CA GLY A 556 7.68 5.87 51.87
C GLY A 556 8.40 5.63 50.56
N LEU A 557 8.54 4.36 50.15
CA LEU A 557 9.11 3.96 48.88
C LEU A 557 8.20 4.38 47.72
N GLU A 558 6.91 4.05 47.75
CA GLU A 558 5.96 4.31 46.66
C GLU A 558 5.74 5.82 46.40
N LEU A 559 5.61 6.61 47.49
CA LEU A 559 5.45 8.06 47.39
C LEU A 559 6.79 8.82 47.30
N GLU A 560 7.93 8.11 47.28
CA GLU A 560 9.28 8.69 47.31
C GLU A 560 9.44 9.75 48.42
N CYS A 561 8.92 9.46 49.61
CA CYS A 561 8.89 10.39 50.71
C CYS A 561 9.59 9.81 51.97
N SER A 562 9.95 10.71 52.89
CA SER A 562 10.54 10.25 54.14
C SER A 562 9.55 9.44 54.99
N GLN A 563 10.02 8.48 55.76
CA GLN A 563 9.18 7.71 56.71
C GLN A 563 8.39 8.59 57.69
N ARG A 564 8.91 9.76 58.01
CA ARG A 564 8.19 10.77 58.81
C ARG A 564 6.98 11.33 58.06
N THR A 565 7.14 11.58 56.75
CA THR A 565 6.06 12.06 55.89
C THR A 565 5.03 10.96 55.65
N ALA A 566 5.45 9.73 55.33
CA ALA A 566 4.58 8.57 55.21
C ALA A 566 3.72 8.35 56.47
N ASN A 567 4.36 8.40 57.64
CA ASN A 567 3.65 8.26 58.91
C ASN A 567 2.62 9.39 59.15
N ARG A 568 2.89 10.62 58.72
CA ARG A 568 1.94 11.74 58.79
C ARG A 568 0.71 11.47 57.92
N HIS A 569 0.90 10.94 56.72
CA HIS A 569 -0.19 10.59 55.83
C HIS A 569 -1.03 9.42 56.37
N ILE A 570 -0.40 8.36 56.86
CA ILE A 570 -1.09 7.24 57.54
C ILE A 570 -1.91 7.75 58.72
N LYS A 571 -1.30 8.62 59.59
CA LYS A 571 -2.00 9.18 60.72
C LYS A 571 -3.23 9.99 60.29
N ARG A 572 -3.11 10.80 59.22
CA ARG A 572 -4.25 11.57 58.70
C ARG A 572 -5.43 10.66 58.31
N LEU A 573 -5.17 9.53 57.63
CA LEU A 573 -6.23 8.59 57.23
C LEU A 573 -6.85 7.85 58.41
N VAL A 574 -6.09 7.65 59.51
CA VAL A 574 -6.64 7.15 60.76
C VAL A 574 -7.55 8.19 61.42
N ASP A 575 -7.13 9.46 61.44
CA ASP A 575 -7.89 10.57 62.02
C ASP A 575 -9.18 10.84 61.22
N GLU A 576 -9.15 10.62 59.88
CA GLU A 576 -10.29 10.70 58.97
C GLU A 576 -11.20 9.44 59.00
N GLY A 577 -10.82 8.40 59.73
CA GLY A 577 -11.60 7.16 59.84
C GLY A 577 -11.57 6.23 58.63
N VAL A 578 -10.67 6.49 57.68
CA VAL A 578 -10.50 5.68 56.45
C VAL A 578 -9.84 4.34 56.74
N ILE A 579 -8.92 4.32 57.73
CA ILE A 579 -8.23 3.13 58.24
C ILE A 579 -8.25 3.15 59.76
N LYS A 580 -8.16 1.99 60.37
CA LYS A 580 -8.11 1.86 61.85
C LYS A 580 -6.71 1.46 62.31
N ALA A 581 -6.30 2.01 63.44
CA ALA A 581 -5.02 1.68 64.08
C ALA A 581 -5.25 1.19 65.50
N ALA A 582 -4.75 -0.01 65.85
CA ALA A 582 -4.81 -0.56 67.21
C ALA A 582 -3.57 -1.44 67.47
N GLY A 583 -2.87 -1.23 68.59
CA GLY A 583 -1.74 -2.07 68.99
C GLY A 583 -0.57 -2.12 68.00
N GLY A 584 -0.37 -1.07 67.19
CA GLY A 584 0.68 -1.05 66.17
C GLY A 584 0.30 -1.66 64.82
N VAL A 585 -0.90 -2.20 64.70
CA VAL A 585 -1.47 -2.76 63.46
C VAL A 585 -2.41 -1.75 62.79
N ILE A 586 -2.33 -1.64 61.51
CA ILE A 586 -3.24 -0.85 60.65
C ILE A 586 -4.20 -1.81 59.93
N ARG A 587 -5.49 -1.45 59.87
CA ARG A 587 -6.54 -2.22 59.17
C ARG A 587 -7.30 -1.31 58.21
N SER A 588 -7.63 -1.82 57.03
CA SER A 588 -8.64 -1.19 56.17
C SER A 588 -10.02 -1.25 56.85
N CYS A 589 -10.84 -0.22 56.68
CA CYS A 589 -12.21 -0.16 57.21
C CYS A 589 -13.20 -0.88 56.32
#